data_3386a4abeb38959294003c19317e97b8
#
_entry.id   3386a4abeb38959294003c19317e97b8
#
_cell.length_a   1.000
_cell.length_b   1.000
_cell.length_c   1.000
_cell.angle_alpha   90.00
_cell.angle_beta   90.00
_cell.angle_gamma   90.00
#
_symmetry.space_group_name_H-M   'P 1'
#
loop_
_entity.id
_entity.type
_entity.pdbx_description
1 polymer ?
#
loop_
_entity_poly.entity_id
_entity_poly.type
_entity_poly.pdbx_seq_one_letter_code
_entity_poly.pdbx_strand_id
1 'polypeptide(L)'
;VWVKGFDGTQWTLEEVQDSNLPEQLLLDILGNRKPVLFVEGTSDSYDTKLYSEIYKEYYVIPCGSCSSVISQTKSMNSNEQLHNFKCYGIIDRDYRSDYEIGAYKEDNIFTLEVAEVENLFLTEELLQVVNDIMGFSDNTKIEKVKKYIIEKRFAEEIDRQICEAIVSEVKFKLTTATISKKSEEKAKETLNKAFREISYDNIKTEQEQKFQQIFDSKVYKDVLKVFNCKSLSTSTGHFFELDNKAYRD
;
A
#
# COMPACT_ATOMS: atom_id res chain seq x y z
N VAL A 1 11.03 14.18 -26.49
CA VAL A 1 10.49 14.01 -27.85
C VAL A 1 10.31 12.54 -28.12
N TRP A 2 9.12 12.14 -28.50
CA TRP A 2 8.79 10.76 -28.86
C TRP A 2 8.76 10.57 -30.37
N VAL A 3 9.21 9.41 -30.83
CA VAL A 3 9.08 9.01 -32.23
C VAL A 3 7.72 8.34 -32.40
N LYS A 4 6.77 8.98 -33.06
CA LYS A 4 5.42 8.42 -33.35
C LYS A 4 5.43 7.45 -34.53
N GLY A 5 6.27 7.66 -35.49
CA GLY A 5 6.34 6.84 -36.69
C GLY A 5 7.37 7.31 -37.70
N PHE A 6 7.57 6.48 -38.71
CA PHE A 6 8.38 6.79 -39.88
C PHE A 6 7.58 6.41 -41.13
N ASP A 7 7.38 7.34 -42.02
CA ASP A 7 6.57 7.13 -43.24
C ASP A 7 7.38 6.64 -44.45
N GLY A 8 8.68 6.35 -44.24
CA GLY A 8 9.65 6.00 -45.29
C GLY A 8 10.56 7.15 -45.69
N THR A 9 10.24 8.39 -45.28
CA THR A 9 11.00 9.60 -45.60
C THR A 9 11.22 10.52 -44.41
N GLN A 10 10.22 10.62 -43.51
CA GLN A 10 10.28 11.51 -42.35
C GLN A 10 9.84 10.81 -41.07
N TRP A 11 10.48 11.23 -39.96
CA TRP A 11 10.09 10.84 -38.60
C TRP A 11 9.03 11.79 -38.07
N THR A 12 7.94 11.26 -37.56
CA THR A 12 6.96 12.03 -36.82
C THR A 12 7.36 12.05 -35.35
N LEU A 13 7.68 13.24 -34.86
CA LEU A 13 8.13 13.48 -33.48
C LEU A 13 7.05 14.24 -32.72
N GLU A 14 6.85 13.89 -31.46
CA GLU A 14 5.93 14.58 -30.55
C GLU A 14 6.68 15.02 -29.29
N GLU A 15 6.44 16.23 -28.85
CA GLU A 15 6.98 16.69 -27.56
C GLU A 15 6.27 15.97 -26.41
N VAL A 16 7.07 15.43 -25.49
CA VAL A 16 6.54 14.84 -24.24
C VAL A 16 6.13 16.00 -23.35
N GLN A 17 4.85 16.12 -23.07
CA GLN A 17 4.39 17.01 -22.01
C GLN A 17 4.95 16.48 -20.67
N ASP A 18 5.34 17.40 -19.80
CA ASP A 18 6.01 17.13 -18.50
C ASP A 18 5.51 15.85 -17.83
N SER A 19 6.29 14.79 -17.95
CA SER A 19 6.10 13.59 -17.13
C SER A 19 6.77 13.87 -15.80
N ASN A 20 6.10 13.59 -14.69
CA ASN A 20 6.68 13.67 -13.35
C ASN A 20 7.80 12.63 -13.10
N LEU A 21 8.22 11.91 -14.14
CA LEU A 21 9.30 10.94 -14.11
C LEU A 21 10.60 11.56 -14.58
N PRO A 22 11.72 11.34 -13.88
CA PRO A 22 13.03 11.71 -14.38
C PRO A 22 13.29 11.08 -15.76
N GLU A 23 13.89 11.84 -16.68
CA GLU A 23 14.15 11.42 -18.07
C GLU A 23 14.92 10.09 -18.12
N GLN A 24 15.92 9.93 -17.26
CA GLN A 24 16.70 8.69 -17.18
C GLN A 24 15.84 7.47 -16.82
N LEU A 25 14.93 7.62 -15.86
CA LEU A 25 14.01 6.56 -15.46
C LEU A 25 13.04 6.19 -16.60
N LEU A 26 12.59 7.18 -17.36
CA LEU A 26 11.75 6.94 -18.53
C LEU A 26 12.51 6.15 -19.62
N LEU A 27 13.79 6.46 -19.86
CA LEU A 27 14.62 5.73 -20.79
C LEU A 27 14.87 4.30 -20.33
N ASP A 28 15.07 4.07 -19.03
CA ASP A 28 15.25 2.74 -18.46
C ASP A 28 13.97 1.90 -18.59
N ILE A 29 12.80 2.49 -18.35
CA ILE A 29 11.50 1.86 -18.55
C ILE A 29 11.32 1.46 -20.02
N LEU A 30 11.55 2.39 -20.94
CA LEU A 30 11.41 2.14 -22.38
C LEU A 30 12.38 1.08 -22.91
N GLY A 31 13.60 1.00 -22.34
CA GLY A 31 14.61 0.02 -22.71
C GLY A 31 14.30 -1.41 -22.23
N ASN A 32 13.56 -1.56 -21.16
CA ASN A 32 13.39 -2.85 -20.47
C ASN A 32 12.30 -3.76 -21.07
N ARG A 33 11.31 -3.21 -21.76
CA ARG A 33 10.17 -3.94 -22.39
C ARG A 33 9.31 -4.78 -21.41
N LYS A 34 9.55 -4.71 -20.11
CA LYS A 34 8.73 -5.37 -19.08
C LYS A 34 7.61 -4.44 -18.63
N PRO A 35 6.47 -4.97 -18.19
CA PRO A 35 5.49 -4.15 -17.50
C PRO A 35 6.14 -3.55 -16.24
N VAL A 36 5.71 -2.34 -15.87
CA VAL A 36 6.28 -1.59 -14.75
C VAL A 36 5.47 -1.83 -13.49
N LEU A 37 6.15 -2.04 -12.37
CA LEU A 37 5.57 -2.12 -11.05
C LEU A 37 6.16 -1.04 -10.15
N PHE A 38 5.37 -0.02 -9.85
CA PHE A 38 5.73 1.00 -8.88
C PHE A 38 5.46 0.52 -7.46
N VAL A 39 6.43 0.70 -6.58
CA VAL A 39 6.35 0.25 -5.17
C VAL A 39 6.80 1.36 -4.22
N GLU A 40 6.38 1.28 -2.96
CA GLU A 40 6.84 2.19 -1.92
C GLU A 40 8.31 1.94 -1.59
N GLY A 41 8.92 2.87 -0.86
CA GLY A 41 10.31 2.76 -0.40
C GLY A 41 11.34 3.26 -1.39
N THR A 42 12.59 2.92 -1.12
CA THR A 42 13.79 3.28 -1.92
C THR A 42 14.43 2.04 -2.51
N SER A 43 15.45 2.22 -3.37
CA SER A 43 16.20 1.10 -3.97
C SER A 43 16.76 0.09 -2.95
N ASP A 44 17.06 0.56 -1.74
CA ASP A 44 17.64 -0.27 -0.69
C ASP A 44 16.60 -0.81 0.31
N SER A 45 15.33 -0.42 0.17
CA SER A 45 14.26 -0.86 1.05
C SER A 45 13.93 -2.35 0.88
N TYR A 46 13.37 -2.94 1.94
CA TYR A 46 12.90 -4.32 1.91
C TYR A 46 11.81 -4.54 0.87
N ASP A 47 10.89 -3.60 0.74
CA ASP A 47 9.77 -3.65 -0.20
C ASP A 47 10.26 -3.82 -1.63
N THR A 48 11.22 -3.00 -2.04
CA THR A 48 11.80 -3.07 -3.37
C THR A 48 12.50 -4.41 -3.62
N LYS A 49 13.27 -4.90 -2.65
CA LYS A 49 13.95 -6.19 -2.75
C LYS A 49 12.95 -7.34 -2.83
N LEU A 50 11.96 -7.35 -1.92
CA LEU A 50 10.92 -8.37 -1.86
C LEU A 50 10.14 -8.44 -3.18
N TYR A 51 9.64 -7.30 -3.66
CA TYR A 51 8.85 -7.27 -4.88
C TYR A 51 9.68 -7.57 -6.13
N SER A 52 10.96 -7.21 -6.16
CA SER A 52 11.86 -7.58 -7.26
C SER A 52 12.11 -9.09 -7.33
N GLU A 53 12.13 -9.79 -6.20
CA GLU A 53 12.26 -11.24 -6.15
C GLU A 53 10.95 -11.97 -6.49
N ILE A 54 9.81 -11.44 -6.05
CA ILE A 54 8.49 -12.04 -6.30
C ILE A 54 8.05 -11.81 -7.75
N TYR A 55 8.22 -10.60 -8.28
CA TYR A 55 7.70 -10.16 -9.59
C TYR A 55 8.82 -10.01 -10.62
N LYS A 56 9.58 -11.07 -10.89
CA LYS A 56 10.73 -11.09 -11.82
C LYS A 56 10.38 -10.70 -13.25
N GLU A 57 9.13 -10.88 -13.66
CA GLU A 57 8.60 -10.49 -14.96
C GLU A 57 8.28 -8.99 -15.07
N TYR A 58 8.28 -8.24 -13.97
CA TYR A 58 8.09 -6.80 -13.93
C TYR A 58 9.40 -6.05 -13.77
N TYR A 59 9.40 -4.81 -14.22
CA TYR A 59 10.42 -3.83 -13.84
C TYR A 59 9.96 -3.08 -12.61
N VAL A 60 10.52 -3.42 -11.46
CA VAL A 60 10.13 -2.86 -10.15
C VAL A 60 10.84 -1.53 -9.93
N ILE A 61 10.07 -0.47 -9.68
CA ILE A 61 10.55 0.90 -9.51
C ILE A 61 10.11 1.44 -8.15
N PRO A 62 11.05 1.74 -7.25
CA PRO A 62 10.73 2.39 -5.97
C PRO A 62 10.39 3.86 -6.17
N CYS A 63 9.32 4.32 -5.54
CA CYS A 63 8.80 5.67 -5.65
C CYS A 63 8.86 6.50 -4.36
N GLY A 64 9.41 5.93 -3.29
CA GLY A 64 9.52 6.58 -1.98
C GLY A 64 8.22 6.51 -1.18
N SER A 65 7.17 7.17 -1.62
CA SER A 65 5.91 7.28 -0.87
C SER A 65 4.71 6.67 -1.62
N CYS A 66 3.70 6.26 -0.88
CA CYS A 66 2.40 5.85 -1.39
C CYS A 66 1.81 6.87 -2.40
N SER A 67 1.84 8.16 -2.08
CA SER A 67 1.33 9.20 -2.98
C SER A 67 2.10 9.25 -4.30
N SER A 68 3.40 9.00 -4.28
CA SER A 68 4.23 8.93 -5.48
C SER A 68 3.89 7.70 -6.32
N VAL A 69 3.69 6.53 -5.70
CA VAL A 69 3.23 5.32 -6.40
C VAL A 69 1.90 5.57 -7.11
N ILE A 70 0.92 6.14 -6.39
CA ILE A 70 -0.40 6.45 -6.94
C ILE A 70 -0.29 7.43 -8.12
N SER A 71 0.45 8.53 -7.94
CA SER A 71 0.60 9.56 -8.97
C SER A 71 1.28 9.03 -10.22
N GLN A 72 2.38 8.28 -10.06
CA GLN A 72 3.15 7.74 -11.19
C GLN A 72 2.37 6.66 -11.94
N THR A 73 1.69 5.75 -11.23
CA THR A 73 0.86 4.72 -11.86
C THR A 73 -0.25 5.34 -12.70
N LYS A 74 -0.98 6.33 -12.15
CA LYS A 74 -2.05 7.03 -12.88
C LYS A 74 -1.52 7.83 -14.07
N SER A 75 -0.41 8.56 -13.88
CA SER A 75 0.22 9.34 -14.94
C SER A 75 0.69 8.48 -16.10
N MET A 76 1.34 7.36 -15.81
CA MET A 76 1.78 6.42 -16.86
C MET A 76 0.58 5.80 -17.57
N ASN A 77 -0.40 5.26 -16.87
CA ASN A 77 -1.55 4.61 -17.49
C ASN A 77 -2.42 5.59 -18.30
N SER A 78 -2.50 6.87 -17.92
CA SER A 78 -3.18 7.90 -18.71
C SER A 78 -2.50 8.19 -20.07
N ASN A 79 -1.23 7.83 -20.21
CA ASN A 79 -0.42 8.00 -21.40
C ASN A 79 -0.02 6.66 -22.07
N GLU A 80 -0.76 5.58 -21.84
CA GLU A 80 -0.46 4.23 -22.36
C GLU A 80 -0.21 4.21 -23.87
N GLN A 81 -0.89 5.05 -24.63
CA GLN A 81 -0.70 5.16 -26.08
C GLN A 81 0.70 5.62 -26.50
N LEU A 82 1.43 6.30 -25.60
CA LEU A 82 2.78 6.81 -25.89
C LEU A 82 3.86 5.75 -25.71
N HIS A 83 3.65 4.75 -24.84
CA HIS A 83 4.70 3.80 -24.47
C HIS A 83 4.31 2.32 -24.60
N ASN A 84 3.04 2.00 -24.78
CA ASN A 84 2.51 0.62 -24.91
C ASN A 84 2.85 -0.31 -23.72
N PHE A 85 3.11 0.22 -22.53
CA PHE A 85 3.35 -0.56 -21.33
C PHE A 85 2.14 -0.50 -20.41
N LYS A 86 1.92 -1.59 -19.69
CA LYS A 86 1.03 -1.59 -18.54
C LYS A 86 1.83 -1.26 -17.30
N CYS A 87 1.35 -0.30 -16.53
CA CYS A 87 1.93 0.11 -15.27
C CYS A 87 0.99 -0.26 -14.13
N TYR A 88 1.58 -0.79 -13.08
CA TYR A 88 0.88 -1.21 -11.87
C TYR A 88 1.52 -0.53 -10.67
N GLY A 89 0.76 -0.36 -9.59
CA GLY A 89 1.26 0.12 -8.32
C GLY A 89 0.93 -0.87 -7.20
N ILE A 90 1.84 -1.05 -6.27
CA ILE A 90 1.57 -1.72 -4.99
C ILE A 90 1.83 -0.71 -3.87
N ILE A 91 0.85 -0.58 -2.99
CA ILE A 91 0.90 0.26 -1.81
C ILE A 91 0.50 -0.52 -0.57
N ASP A 92 0.97 -0.12 0.59
CA ASP A 92 0.51 -0.68 1.84
C ASP A 92 -0.99 -0.46 2.02
N ARG A 93 -1.66 -1.38 2.70
CA ARG A 93 -3.08 -1.24 2.99
C ARG A 93 -3.34 -0.09 3.96
N ASP A 94 -2.47 0.07 4.95
CA ASP A 94 -2.65 1.01 6.05
C ASP A 94 -4.07 0.94 6.66
N TYR A 95 -4.70 2.11 6.83
CA TYR A 95 -6.05 2.24 7.36
C TYR A 95 -7.12 2.43 6.28
N ARG A 96 -6.81 2.11 5.00
CA ARG A 96 -7.73 2.34 3.88
C ARG A 96 -8.99 1.50 3.99
N SER A 97 -10.11 2.12 3.67
CA SER A 97 -11.39 1.44 3.56
C SER A 97 -11.44 0.54 2.32
N ASP A 98 -12.31 -0.47 2.33
CA ASP A 98 -12.50 -1.34 1.16
C ASP A 98 -13.04 -0.56 -0.06
N TYR A 99 -13.78 0.54 0.17
CA TYR A 99 -14.20 1.46 -0.88
C TYR A 99 -13.01 2.17 -1.55
N GLU A 100 -12.10 2.69 -0.75
CA GLU A 100 -10.87 3.35 -1.21
C GLU A 100 -9.98 2.38 -1.99
N ILE A 101 -9.82 1.16 -1.48
CA ILE A 101 -9.07 0.10 -2.14
C ILE A 101 -9.70 -0.29 -3.48
N GLY A 102 -11.03 -0.38 -3.54
CA GLY A 102 -11.75 -0.64 -4.78
C GLY A 102 -11.49 0.44 -5.84
N ALA A 103 -11.50 1.71 -5.44
CA ALA A 103 -11.20 2.83 -6.34
C ALA A 103 -9.76 2.79 -6.88
N TYR A 104 -8.79 2.46 -6.05
CA TYR A 104 -7.40 2.30 -6.51
C TYR A 104 -7.21 1.14 -7.49
N LYS A 105 -7.93 0.05 -7.30
CA LYS A 105 -7.86 -1.12 -8.18
C LYS A 105 -8.29 -0.80 -9.62
N GLU A 106 -9.23 0.12 -9.80
CA GLU A 106 -9.64 0.59 -11.13
C GLU A 106 -8.50 1.30 -11.88
N ASP A 107 -7.56 1.91 -11.13
CA ASP A 107 -6.37 2.58 -11.65
C ASP A 107 -5.13 1.65 -11.75
N ASN A 108 -5.29 0.33 -11.65
CA ASN A 108 -4.22 -0.67 -11.56
C ASN A 108 -3.30 -0.48 -10.34
N ILE A 109 -3.81 0.03 -9.24
CA ILE A 109 -3.09 0.16 -7.97
C ILE A 109 -3.67 -0.84 -6.99
N PHE A 110 -2.81 -1.70 -6.46
CA PHE A 110 -3.18 -2.80 -5.57
C PHE A 110 -2.68 -2.52 -4.16
N THR A 111 -3.41 -3.01 -3.19
CA THR A 111 -3.00 -2.99 -1.78
C THR A 111 -2.72 -4.39 -1.29
N LEU A 112 -1.89 -4.50 -0.28
CA LEU A 112 -1.68 -5.75 0.43
C LEU A 112 -2.98 -6.20 1.14
N GLU A 113 -3.10 -7.49 1.42
CA GLU A 113 -4.16 -8.02 2.29
C GLU A 113 -3.89 -7.73 3.77
N VAL A 114 -2.65 -7.44 4.13
CA VAL A 114 -2.20 -7.04 5.46
C VAL A 114 -1.95 -5.53 5.52
N ALA A 115 -1.84 -4.97 6.72
CA ALA A 115 -1.71 -3.52 6.91
C ALA A 115 -0.45 -2.93 6.26
N GLU A 116 0.69 -3.53 6.49
CA GLU A 116 2.01 -3.11 5.99
C GLU A 116 2.78 -4.33 5.45
N VAL A 117 3.79 -4.09 4.61
CA VAL A 117 4.65 -5.15 4.05
C VAL A 117 5.29 -6.01 5.13
N GLU A 118 5.66 -5.43 6.27
CA GLU A 118 6.24 -6.16 7.40
C GLU A 118 5.30 -7.24 7.97
N ASN A 119 3.99 -7.04 7.85
CA ASN A 119 2.99 -7.99 8.31
C ASN A 119 2.89 -9.22 7.39
N LEU A 120 3.38 -9.15 6.15
CA LEU A 120 3.47 -10.33 5.28
C LEU A 120 4.31 -11.43 5.91
N PHE A 121 5.42 -11.05 6.57
CA PHE A 121 6.31 -12.00 7.25
C PHE A 121 5.66 -12.72 8.44
N LEU A 122 4.50 -12.26 8.88
CA LEU A 122 3.76 -12.79 10.01
C LEU A 122 2.49 -13.53 9.61
N THR A 123 2.24 -13.72 8.32
CA THR A 123 1.12 -14.56 7.87
C THR A 123 1.30 -15.99 8.33
N GLU A 124 0.21 -16.70 8.57
CA GLU A 124 0.28 -18.07 9.10
C GLU A 124 1.08 -18.98 8.17
N GLU A 125 0.97 -18.78 6.86
CA GLU A 125 1.70 -19.50 5.84
C GLU A 125 3.22 -19.31 5.98
N LEU A 126 3.68 -18.07 6.16
CA LEU A 126 5.12 -17.80 6.35
C LEU A 126 5.61 -18.24 7.72
N LEU A 127 4.82 -18.05 8.78
CA LEU A 127 5.15 -18.60 10.10
C LEU A 127 5.32 -20.14 10.04
N GLN A 128 4.49 -20.83 9.26
CA GLN A 128 4.63 -22.28 9.07
C GLN A 128 5.92 -22.64 8.34
N VAL A 129 6.27 -21.91 7.28
CA VAL A 129 7.53 -22.10 6.55
C VAL A 129 8.74 -21.92 7.48
N VAL A 130 8.76 -20.88 8.30
CA VAL A 130 9.84 -20.65 9.27
C VAL A 130 9.87 -21.77 10.31
N ASN A 131 8.72 -22.20 10.83
CA ASN A 131 8.61 -23.29 11.78
C ASN A 131 9.22 -24.60 11.23
N ASP A 132 8.93 -24.91 9.98
CA ASP A 132 9.40 -26.11 9.29
C ASP A 132 10.92 -26.03 9.02
N ILE A 133 11.42 -24.87 8.55
CA ILE A 133 12.86 -24.65 8.30
C ILE A 133 13.66 -24.80 9.60
N MET A 134 13.13 -24.30 10.72
CA MET A 134 13.76 -24.41 12.04
C MET A 134 13.63 -25.80 12.66
N GLY A 135 12.91 -26.72 12.01
CA GLY A 135 12.79 -28.11 12.45
C GLY A 135 11.87 -28.31 13.66
N PHE A 136 10.95 -27.38 13.95
CA PHE A 136 9.97 -27.57 15.00
C PHE A 136 8.87 -28.52 14.54
N SER A 137 8.53 -29.50 15.40
CA SER A 137 7.60 -30.59 15.05
C SER A 137 6.12 -30.25 15.27
N ASP A 138 5.84 -29.12 15.92
CA ASP A 138 4.48 -28.68 16.24
C ASP A 138 4.30 -27.16 16.02
N ASN A 139 3.05 -26.71 16.10
CA ASN A 139 2.69 -25.31 15.88
C ASN A 139 2.74 -24.45 17.16
N THR A 140 3.34 -24.94 18.24
CA THR A 140 3.39 -24.23 19.52
C THR A 140 4.05 -22.86 19.40
N LYS A 141 5.08 -22.74 18.59
CA LYS A 141 5.77 -21.45 18.34
C LYS A 141 4.87 -20.47 17.60
N ILE A 142 4.17 -20.94 16.57
CA ILE A 142 3.21 -20.14 15.78
C ILE A 142 2.10 -19.61 16.69
N GLU A 143 1.49 -20.46 17.50
CA GLU A 143 0.44 -20.04 18.42
C GLU A 143 0.93 -19.03 19.48
N LYS A 144 2.18 -19.15 19.93
CA LYS A 144 2.78 -18.15 20.80
C LYS A 144 2.97 -16.80 20.11
N VAL A 145 3.39 -16.79 18.85
CA VAL A 145 3.49 -15.57 18.03
C VAL A 145 2.11 -14.91 17.87
N LYS A 146 1.11 -15.67 17.45
CA LYS A 146 -0.26 -15.18 17.27
C LYS A 146 -0.81 -14.57 18.55
N LYS A 147 -0.67 -15.28 19.66
CA LYS A 147 -1.09 -14.83 20.99
C LYS A 147 -0.36 -13.53 21.40
N TYR A 148 0.95 -13.49 21.22
CA TYR A 148 1.76 -12.31 21.52
C TYR A 148 1.32 -11.08 20.73
N ILE A 149 1.07 -11.26 19.42
CA ILE A 149 0.63 -10.17 18.56
C ILE A 149 -0.75 -9.65 18.96
N ILE A 150 -1.73 -10.56 19.21
CA ILE A 150 -3.09 -10.16 19.56
C ILE A 150 -3.17 -9.60 20.99
N GLU A 151 -2.71 -10.39 21.97
CA GLU A 151 -3.01 -10.13 23.38
C GLU A 151 -2.03 -9.15 24.03
N LYS A 152 -0.86 -8.93 23.41
CA LYS A 152 0.11 -7.97 23.91
C LYS A 152 0.28 -6.80 22.97
N ARG A 153 0.84 -7.00 21.78
CA ARG A 153 1.23 -5.90 20.90
C ARG A 153 0.02 -5.08 20.41
N PHE A 154 -1.01 -5.75 19.88
CA PHE A 154 -2.21 -5.07 19.40
C PHE A 154 -3.00 -4.44 20.55
N ALA A 155 -3.15 -5.15 21.68
CA ALA A 155 -3.81 -4.63 22.86
C ALA A 155 -3.15 -3.36 23.45
N GLU A 156 -1.80 -3.32 23.45
CA GLU A 156 -1.04 -2.16 23.96
C GLU A 156 -1.15 -0.94 23.01
N GLU A 157 -1.39 -1.16 21.71
CA GLU A 157 -1.36 -0.09 20.71
C GLU A 157 -2.74 0.24 20.11
N ILE A 158 -3.81 -0.43 20.52
CA ILE A 158 -5.14 -0.31 19.89
C ILE A 158 -5.64 1.13 19.84
N ASP A 159 -5.48 1.91 20.90
CA ASP A 159 -5.92 3.30 20.96
C ASP A 159 -5.18 4.18 19.94
N ARG A 160 -3.87 3.94 19.77
CA ARG A 160 -3.07 4.62 18.75
C ARG A 160 -3.54 4.24 17.34
N GLN A 161 -3.77 2.95 17.10
CA GLN A 161 -4.27 2.45 15.81
C GLN A 161 -5.63 3.06 15.45
N ILE A 162 -6.53 3.15 16.41
CA ILE A 162 -7.84 3.80 16.24
C ILE A 162 -7.65 5.28 15.87
N CYS A 163 -6.81 6.00 16.59
CA CYS A 163 -6.55 7.41 16.32
C CYS A 163 -5.99 7.63 14.90
N GLU A 164 -5.02 6.82 14.49
CA GLU A 164 -4.42 6.91 13.15
C GLU A 164 -5.44 6.54 12.06
N ALA A 165 -6.30 5.55 12.30
CA ALA A 165 -7.39 5.18 11.38
C ALA A 165 -8.40 6.33 11.20
N ILE A 166 -8.81 6.98 12.29
CA ILE A 166 -9.69 8.15 12.24
C ILE A 166 -9.06 9.27 11.41
N VAL A 167 -7.79 9.59 11.69
CA VAL A 167 -7.08 10.65 10.97
C VAL A 167 -6.95 10.32 9.49
N SER A 168 -6.67 9.07 9.15
CA SER A 168 -6.58 8.60 7.76
C SER A 168 -7.92 8.77 7.03
N GLU A 169 -9.03 8.34 7.63
CA GLU A 169 -10.34 8.45 7.04
C GLU A 169 -10.80 9.90 6.88
N VAL A 170 -10.55 10.76 7.89
CA VAL A 170 -10.85 12.20 7.80
C VAL A 170 -10.07 12.83 6.65
N LYS A 171 -8.76 12.56 6.54
CA LYS A 171 -7.93 13.06 5.44
C LYS A 171 -8.45 12.61 4.08
N PHE A 172 -8.79 11.34 3.94
CA PHE A 172 -9.34 10.80 2.69
C PHE A 172 -10.64 11.52 2.29
N LYS A 173 -11.59 11.65 3.21
CA LYS A 173 -12.85 12.36 2.96
C LYS A 173 -12.64 13.85 2.61
N LEU A 174 -11.67 14.52 3.24
CA LEU A 174 -11.31 15.90 2.91
C LEU A 174 -10.72 16.03 1.51
N THR A 175 -9.84 15.11 1.12
CA THR A 175 -9.18 15.17 -0.20
C THR A 175 -10.09 14.76 -1.35
N THR A 176 -11.10 13.95 -1.09
CA THR A 176 -12.09 13.48 -2.09
C THR A 176 -13.33 14.38 -2.17
N ALA A 177 -13.48 15.34 -1.25
CA ALA A 177 -14.61 16.26 -1.23
C ALA A 177 -14.68 17.12 -2.50
N THR A 178 -15.77 17.03 -3.22
CA THR A 178 -15.99 17.80 -4.45
C THR A 178 -16.67 19.11 -4.16
N ILE A 179 -15.96 20.22 -4.36
CA ILE A 179 -16.51 21.57 -4.23
C ILE A 179 -16.93 22.10 -5.61
N SER A 180 -18.19 22.54 -5.70
CA SER A 180 -18.76 23.05 -6.96
C SER A 180 -18.04 24.32 -7.41
N LYS A 181 -17.70 24.40 -8.71
CA LYS A 181 -17.13 25.63 -9.35
C LYS A 181 -18.19 26.45 -10.10
N LYS A 182 -19.50 26.11 -9.97
CA LYS A 182 -20.57 26.71 -10.79
C LYS A 182 -20.99 28.11 -10.31
N SER A 183 -21.01 28.33 -8.98
CA SER A 183 -21.30 29.63 -8.37
C SER A 183 -20.83 29.63 -6.92
N GLU A 184 -20.69 30.81 -6.31
CA GLU A 184 -20.34 30.96 -4.90
C GLU A 184 -21.33 30.25 -3.97
N GLU A 185 -22.62 30.38 -4.24
CA GLU A 185 -23.69 29.72 -3.45
C GLU A 185 -23.55 28.20 -3.50
N LYS A 186 -23.35 27.64 -4.71
CA LYS A 186 -23.16 26.20 -4.88
C LYS A 186 -21.83 25.71 -4.29
N ALA A 187 -20.77 26.50 -4.37
CA ALA A 187 -19.51 26.18 -3.72
C ALA A 187 -19.69 26.10 -2.20
N LYS A 188 -20.39 27.07 -1.58
CA LYS A 188 -20.70 27.09 -0.15
C LYS A 188 -21.61 25.94 0.25
N GLU A 189 -22.62 25.62 -0.54
CA GLU A 189 -23.52 24.48 -0.31
C GLU A 189 -22.76 23.15 -0.31
N THR A 190 -21.94 22.88 -1.33
CA THR A 190 -21.18 21.63 -1.45
C THR A 190 -20.09 21.52 -0.39
N LEU A 191 -19.46 22.63 0.00
CA LEU A 191 -18.52 22.66 1.11
C LEU A 191 -19.20 22.32 2.45
N ASN A 192 -20.35 22.95 2.74
CA ASN A 192 -21.10 22.67 3.96
C ASN A 192 -21.62 21.22 3.99
N LYS A 193 -21.97 20.65 2.83
CA LYS A 193 -22.34 19.25 2.72
C LYS A 193 -21.15 18.35 3.06
N ALA A 194 -19.97 18.60 2.47
CA ALA A 194 -18.75 17.86 2.76
C ALA A 194 -18.40 17.89 4.26
N PHE A 195 -18.47 19.05 4.90
CA PHE A 195 -18.23 19.16 6.36
C PHE A 195 -19.24 18.39 7.22
N ARG A 196 -20.51 18.27 6.79
CA ARG A 196 -21.50 17.46 7.51
C ARG A 196 -21.25 15.96 7.34
N GLU A 197 -20.78 15.55 6.17
CA GLU A 197 -20.44 14.16 5.86
C GLU A 197 -19.14 13.72 6.57
N ILE A 198 -18.25 14.66 6.91
CA ILE A 198 -17.03 14.42 7.70
C ILE A 198 -17.36 14.65 9.19
N SER A 199 -18.23 13.82 9.73
CA SER A 199 -18.50 13.84 11.18
C SER A 199 -17.40 13.07 11.90
N TYR A 200 -16.52 13.79 12.60
CA TYR A 200 -15.45 13.17 13.40
C TYR A 200 -15.99 12.17 14.42
N ASP A 201 -17.07 12.51 15.12
CA ASP A 201 -17.65 11.64 16.16
C ASP A 201 -18.23 10.35 15.59
N ASN A 202 -18.82 10.41 14.39
CA ASN A 202 -19.31 9.20 13.72
C ASN A 202 -18.14 8.32 13.28
N ILE A 203 -17.13 8.90 12.63
CA ILE A 203 -15.92 8.19 12.21
C ILE A 203 -15.23 7.55 13.42
N LYS A 204 -15.09 8.30 14.51
CA LYS A 204 -14.52 7.79 15.75
C LYS A 204 -15.31 6.58 16.26
N THR A 205 -16.63 6.70 16.38
CA THR A 205 -17.47 5.59 16.85
C THR A 205 -17.35 4.36 15.96
N GLU A 206 -17.36 4.53 14.64
CA GLU A 206 -17.21 3.44 13.68
C GLU A 206 -15.85 2.75 13.80
N GLN A 207 -14.76 3.52 13.91
CA GLN A 207 -13.42 2.97 14.04
C GLN A 207 -13.23 2.27 15.40
N GLU A 208 -13.68 2.86 16.50
CA GLU A 208 -13.65 2.22 17.83
C GLU A 208 -14.39 0.88 17.82
N GLN A 209 -15.59 0.83 17.27
CA GLN A 209 -16.38 -0.40 17.18
C GLN A 209 -15.67 -1.45 16.31
N LYS A 210 -15.12 -1.05 15.15
CA LYS A 210 -14.38 -1.94 14.25
C LYS A 210 -13.17 -2.57 14.92
N PHE A 211 -12.32 -1.75 15.53
CA PHE A 211 -11.12 -2.24 16.19
C PHE A 211 -11.42 -3.12 17.41
N GLN A 212 -12.47 -2.75 18.19
CA GLN A 212 -12.90 -3.56 19.32
C GLN A 212 -13.45 -4.92 18.86
N GLN A 213 -14.25 -4.98 17.80
CA GLN A 213 -14.73 -6.23 17.23
C GLN A 213 -13.58 -7.14 16.76
N ILE A 214 -12.56 -6.56 16.10
CA ILE A 214 -11.38 -7.30 15.65
C ILE A 214 -10.63 -7.86 16.88
N PHE A 215 -10.43 -7.05 17.91
CA PHE A 215 -9.75 -7.47 19.13
C PHE A 215 -10.52 -8.59 19.87
N ASP A 216 -11.82 -8.47 20.00
CA ASP A 216 -12.67 -9.44 20.69
C ASP A 216 -12.80 -10.76 19.92
N SER A 217 -12.81 -10.70 18.59
CA SER A 217 -12.88 -11.89 17.73
C SER A 217 -11.62 -12.76 17.82
N LYS A 218 -10.47 -12.14 18.14
CA LYS A 218 -9.13 -12.78 18.14
C LYS A 218 -8.76 -13.47 16.82
N VAL A 219 -9.39 -13.06 15.72
CA VAL A 219 -9.05 -13.58 14.39
C VAL A 219 -7.73 -12.96 13.94
N TYR A 220 -6.69 -13.78 13.92
CA TYR A 220 -5.32 -13.33 13.67
C TYR A 220 -5.16 -12.59 12.33
N LYS A 221 -5.75 -13.12 11.25
CA LYS A 221 -5.73 -12.49 9.93
C LYS A 221 -6.33 -11.08 9.95
N ASP A 222 -7.41 -10.87 10.71
CA ASP A 222 -8.07 -9.55 10.80
C ASP A 222 -7.21 -8.56 11.58
N VAL A 223 -6.48 -9.02 12.59
CA VAL A 223 -5.49 -8.19 13.30
C VAL A 223 -4.37 -7.76 12.36
N LEU A 224 -3.76 -8.67 11.61
CA LEU A 224 -2.70 -8.33 10.64
C LEU A 224 -3.18 -7.37 9.54
N LYS A 225 -4.47 -7.37 9.23
CA LYS A 225 -5.08 -6.51 8.22
C LYS A 225 -5.17 -5.03 8.65
N VAL A 226 -5.19 -4.75 9.96
CA VAL A 226 -5.41 -3.40 10.51
C VAL A 226 -4.30 -2.90 11.42
N PHE A 227 -3.37 -3.75 11.80
CA PHE A 227 -2.33 -3.40 12.76
C PHE A 227 -1.07 -2.89 12.05
N ASN A 228 -0.93 -1.56 11.97
CA ASN A 228 0.26 -0.90 11.43
C ASN A 228 1.36 -0.82 12.48
N CYS A 229 2.37 -1.67 12.34
CA CYS A 229 3.50 -1.70 13.28
C CYS A 229 4.77 -2.24 12.61
N LYS A 230 5.61 -1.36 12.07
CA LYS A 230 6.86 -1.69 11.36
C LYS A 230 7.83 -2.56 12.14
N SER A 231 7.77 -2.51 13.47
CA SER A 231 8.62 -3.34 14.33
C SER A 231 8.02 -4.70 14.65
N LEU A 232 6.83 -5.03 14.14
CA LEU A 232 6.11 -6.23 14.54
C LEU A 232 6.88 -7.51 14.16
N SER A 233 7.31 -7.63 12.91
CA SER A 233 8.07 -8.77 12.43
C SER A 233 9.40 -8.94 13.17
N THR A 234 10.12 -7.85 13.42
CA THR A 234 11.40 -7.91 14.16
C THR A 234 11.23 -8.25 15.64
N SER A 235 10.04 -8.09 16.22
CA SER A 235 9.78 -8.42 17.61
C SER A 235 9.41 -9.88 17.85
N THR A 236 9.32 -10.71 16.80
CA THR A 236 8.81 -12.09 16.87
C THR A 236 9.88 -13.16 16.68
N GLY A 237 11.07 -12.82 16.17
CA GLY A 237 12.15 -13.78 15.90
C GLY A 237 12.53 -14.66 17.09
N HIS A 238 12.51 -14.11 18.30
CA HIS A 238 12.85 -14.86 19.52
C HIS A 238 11.94 -16.06 19.80
N PHE A 239 10.72 -16.09 19.27
CA PHE A 239 9.85 -17.27 19.40
C PHE A 239 10.36 -18.49 18.61
N PHE A 240 11.11 -18.22 17.53
CA PHE A 240 11.77 -19.22 16.71
C PHE A 240 13.26 -19.42 17.03
N GLU A 241 13.71 -18.87 18.16
CA GLU A 241 15.12 -18.94 18.60
C GLU A 241 16.08 -18.18 17.66
N LEU A 242 15.53 -17.22 16.90
CA LEU A 242 16.24 -16.32 16.03
C LEU A 242 16.45 -14.96 16.70
N ASP A 243 17.50 -14.26 16.34
CA ASP A 243 17.57 -12.85 16.71
C ASP A 243 16.55 -12.04 15.91
N ASN A 244 16.24 -10.82 16.39
CA ASN A 244 15.16 -10.03 15.82
C ASN A 244 15.39 -9.59 14.36
N LYS A 245 16.64 -9.57 13.87
CA LYS A 245 16.95 -9.25 12.48
C LYS A 245 16.88 -10.50 11.60
N ALA A 246 17.42 -11.61 12.08
CA ALA A 246 17.48 -12.86 11.34
C ALA A 246 16.11 -13.44 10.97
N TYR A 247 15.04 -13.04 11.68
CA TYR A 247 13.69 -13.47 11.29
C TYR A 247 13.22 -12.90 9.96
N ARG A 248 13.65 -11.68 9.64
CA ARG A 248 13.24 -10.98 8.42
C ARG A 248 14.24 -11.15 7.27
N ASP A 249 15.52 -11.35 7.59
CA ASP A 249 16.60 -11.59 6.66
C ASP A 249 16.66 -13.03 6.19
#